data_d40d7914fb64fa0d4edace0b5eb63ce0
#
_entry.id   d40d7914fb64fa0d4edace0b5eb63ce0
#
_cell.length_a   1.000
_cell.length_b   1.000
_cell.length_c   1.000
_cell.angle_alpha   90.00
_cell.angle_beta   90.00
_cell.angle_gamma   90.00
#
_symmetry.space_group_name_H-M   'P 1'
#
loop_
_entity.id
_entity.type
_entity.pdbx_description
1 polymer ?
#
loop_
_entity_poly.entity_id
_entity_poly.type
_entity_poly.pdbx_seq_one_letter_code
_entity_poly.pdbx_strand_id
1 'polypeptide(L)'
;MKKSLVLAMAMALGVTASAYAANPFSDVPAGHWAYDSINKLAAAGVIEGYGDSTFGGDKLMTRYEMAQIVAKAMAKGANVDKLAAEFADELDNLGVRVANLEKKADNVKIAGQIRAHYQDNNNGKAAVSKLRTRLFVNGAINDDWSYTGRLQNEQVLTHDNAGNEDTKLNWAFVDGKIGGMAVTAGRQDFKLHTGSVVDATFDGVKVAYGKDVKLTGYAGKASNFTDVSGDRFYAADISAKVGVFDVYGTYYKIDAEYANNAEVKDAAGKVTGYKVADNYPALDQDIFVLGVGTKLAKDLSLTAEWLHGDADDYDGDKDGYTVGLKYRGAKAAKAGSWGLYANYFDQPQVTFVKHTITSYTDLPVWGVADGKDEIKDYADGFKGFEVGANYTLAKNIVAGVKYYDLEAREGEAKDVRTLWSEVVFTF
;
A
#
# COMPACT_ATOMS: atom_id res chain seq x y z
N MET A 1 -42.03 27.51 -21.47
CA MET A 1 -40.91 26.81 -20.81
C MET A 1 -39.80 26.34 -21.78
N LYS A 2 -40.15 25.87 -22.98
CA LYS A 2 -39.18 25.31 -23.94
C LYS A 2 -38.08 26.28 -24.43
N LYS A 3 -38.41 27.55 -24.70
CA LYS A 3 -37.44 28.51 -25.27
C LYS A 3 -36.37 28.99 -24.29
N SER A 4 -36.74 29.17 -23.01
CA SER A 4 -35.83 29.57 -21.96
C SER A 4 -34.89 28.45 -21.52
N LEU A 5 -35.28 27.17 -21.65
CA LEU A 5 -34.49 26.03 -21.25
C LEU A 5 -33.32 25.78 -22.21
N VAL A 6 -33.53 25.88 -23.52
CA VAL A 6 -32.48 25.76 -24.53
C VAL A 6 -31.43 26.87 -24.37
N LEU A 7 -31.87 28.09 -24.07
CA LEU A 7 -30.95 29.22 -23.82
C LEU A 7 -30.16 29.04 -22.55
N ALA A 8 -30.78 28.54 -21.48
CA ALA A 8 -30.09 28.25 -20.20
C ALA A 8 -29.02 27.18 -20.35
N MET A 9 -29.29 26.12 -21.12
CA MET A 9 -28.27 25.07 -21.35
C MET A 9 -27.11 25.58 -22.23
N ALA A 10 -27.37 26.41 -23.25
CA ALA A 10 -26.30 27.00 -24.05
C ALA A 10 -25.37 27.91 -23.26
N MET A 11 -25.92 28.66 -22.27
CA MET A 11 -25.08 29.48 -21.36
C MET A 11 -24.30 28.67 -20.33
N ALA A 12 -24.85 27.54 -19.88
CA ALA A 12 -24.19 26.67 -18.90
C ALA A 12 -22.97 25.94 -19.47
N LEU A 13 -22.91 25.71 -20.78
CA LEU A 13 -21.81 25.00 -21.42
C LEU A 13 -20.52 25.82 -21.60
N GLY A 14 -20.55 27.14 -21.43
CA GLY A 14 -19.34 27.98 -21.49
C GLY A 14 -18.52 27.82 -22.79
N VAL A 15 -19.14 27.45 -23.89
CA VAL A 15 -18.46 27.04 -25.14
C VAL A 15 -17.74 28.23 -25.75
N THR A 16 -16.44 28.26 -25.68
CA THR A 16 -15.61 29.18 -26.46
C THR A 16 -15.71 28.82 -27.93
N ALA A 17 -16.06 29.82 -28.75
CA ALA A 17 -16.29 29.68 -30.18
C ALA A 17 -15.05 29.13 -30.90
N SER A 18 -15.18 27.95 -31.51
CA SER A 18 -14.28 27.53 -32.57
C SER A 18 -15.08 26.67 -33.58
N ALA A 19 -15.08 27.15 -34.79
CA ALA A 19 -15.63 26.58 -36.04
C ALA A 19 -17.17 26.46 -36.08
N TYR A 20 -17.81 27.36 -36.84
CA TYR A 20 -19.18 27.27 -37.30
C TYR A 20 -19.34 26.06 -38.24
N ALA A 21 -19.68 24.91 -37.69
CA ALA A 21 -20.33 23.88 -38.50
C ALA A 21 -21.72 24.40 -38.89
N ALA A 22 -22.13 24.24 -40.13
CA ALA A 22 -23.48 24.59 -40.58
C ALA A 22 -24.50 23.90 -39.68
N ASN A 23 -25.64 24.60 -39.39
CA ASN A 23 -26.70 24.03 -38.55
C ASN A 23 -27.16 22.70 -39.17
N PRO A 24 -27.11 21.59 -38.41
CA PRO A 24 -27.53 20.28 -38.91
C PRO A 24 -29.06 20.17 -39.10
N PHE A 25 -29.83 21.17 -38.67
CA PHE A 25 -31.29 21.11 -38.63
C PHE A 25 -31.93 22.01 -39.67
N SER A 26 -32.69 21.41 -40.57
CA SER A 26 -33.34 22.10 -41.71
C SER A 26 -34.47 23.04 -41.29
N ASP A 27 -35.10 22.80 -40.15
CA ASP A 27 -36.21 23.56 -39.60
C ASP A 27 -35.81 24.73 -38.70
N VAL A 28 -34.52 25.02 -38.56
CA VAL A 28 -33.98 26.16 -37.78
C VAL A 28 -33.22 27.09 -38.72
N PRO A 29 -33.88 28.08 -39.33
CA PRO A 29 -33.24 29.00 -40.29
C PRO A 29 -32.27 29.95 -39.58
N ALA A 30 -31.27 30.45 -40.34
CA ALA A 30 -30.21 31.33 -39.80
C ALA A 30 -30.69 32.61 -39.09
N GLY A 31 -31.92 33.07 -39.44
CA GLY A 31 -32.55 34.21 -38.77
C GLY A 31 -33.35 33.86 -37.51
N HIS A 32 -33.42 32.60 -37.11
CA HIS A 32 -34.14 32.18 -35.90
C HIS A 32 -33.40 32.60 -34.62
N TRP A 33 -34.15 33.17 -33.68
CA TRP A 33 -33.56 33.69 -32.42
C TRP A 33 -32.72 32.69 -31.64
N ALA A 34 -32.98 31.41 -31.76
CA ALA A 34 -32.26 30.33 -31.07
C ALA A 34 -31.17 29.64 -31.92
N TYR A 35 -30.95 30.11 -33.18
CA TYR A 35 -30.05 29.46 -34.13
C TYR A 35 -28.66 29.17 -33.56
N ASP A 36 -28.00 30.18 -33.02
CA ASP A 36 -26.65 30.04 -32.45
C ASP A 36 -26.60 29.11 -31.23
N SER A 37 -27.63 29.15 -30.38
CA SER A 37 -27.71 28.30 -29.19
C SER A 37 -27.95 26.83 -29.57
N ILE A 38 -28.79 26.57 -30.56
CA ILE A 38 -29.05 25.23 -31.07
C ILE A 38 -27.80 24.67 -31.75
N ASN A 39 -27.11 25.47 -32.58
CA ASN A 39 -25.82 25.07 -33.19
C ASN A 39 -24.76 24.71 -32.15
N LYS A 40 -24.60 25.53 -31.13
CA LYS A 40 -23.64 25.25 -30.03
C LYS A 40 -23.95 23.95 -29.29
N LEU A 41 -25.23 23.71 -29.00
CA LEU A 41 -25.67 22.48 -28.33
C LEU A 41 -25.51 21.24 -29.20
N ALA A 42 -25.79 21.37 -30.52
CA ALA A 42 -25.57 20.30 -31.48
C ALA A 42 -24.07 20.00 -31.66
N ALA A 43 -23.23 21.03 -31.83
CA ALA A 43 -21.79 20.88 -31.95
C ALA A 43 -21.16 20.26 -30.67
N ALA A 44 -21.73 20.56 -29.49
CA ALA A 44 -21.34 19.94 -28.24
C ALA A 44 -21.90 18.51 -28.06
N GLY A 45 -22.74 18.01 -28.97
CA GLY A 45 -23.35 16.68 -28.88
C GLY A 45 -24.34 16.54 -27.71
N VAL A 46 -24.96 17.66 -27.30
CA VAL A 46 -25.99 17.68 -26.25
C VAL A 46 -27.35 17.40 -26.84
N ILE A 47 -27.59 17.90 -28.05
CA ILE A 47 -28.81 17.65 -28.85
C ILE A 47 -28.45 17.04 -30.20
N GLU A 48 -29.25 16.10 -30.66
CA GLU A 48 -29.03 15.37 -31.92
C GLU A 48 -30.16 15.59 -32.93
N GLY A 49 -31.26 16.20 -32.50
CA GLY A 49 -32.47 16.34 -33.31
C GLY A 49 -33.17 15.02 -33.57
N TYR A 50 -33.98 15.00 -34.65
CA TYR A 50 -34.68 13.80 -35.09
C TYR A 50 -33.97 13.22 -36.33
N GLY A 51 -34.21 11.94 -36.63
CA GLY A 51 -33.58 11.24 -37.76
C GLY A 51 -33.87 11.79 -39.14
N ASP A 52 -34.77 12.75 -39.26
CA ASP A 52 -35.14 13.48 -40.49
C ASP A 52 -34.34 14.80 -40.63
N SER A 53 -33.29 15.03 -39.87
CA SER A 53 -32.52 16.27 -39.83
C SER A 53 -33.33 17.49 -39.38
N THR A 54 -34.33 17.32 -38.53
CA THR A 54 -35.07 18.41 -37.91
C THR A 54 -34.76 18.54 -36.42
N PHE A 55 -34.83 19.76 -35.89
CA PHE A 55 -34.78 20.03 -34.45
C PHE A 55 -36.14 19.79 -33.78
N GLY A 56 -37.23 20.02 -34.51
CA GLY A 56 -38.59 19.82 -34.05
C GLY A 56 -39.00 20.77 -32.93
N GLY A 57 -38.67 22.07 -33.05
CA GLY A 57 -38.89 23.08 -32.02
C GLY A 57 -40.34 23.25 -31.56
N ASP A 58 -41.31 22.86 -32.39
CA ASP A 58 -42.74 22.90 -32.09
C ASP A 58 -43.30 21.55 -31.59
N LYS A 59 -42.51 20.47 -31.59
CA LYS A 59 -42.93 19.17 -31.08
C LYS A 59 -42.97 19.20 -29.53
N LEU A 60 -43.95 18.48 -28.98
CA LEU A 60 -43.99 18.20 -27.56
C LEU A 60 -42.87 17.20 -27.21
N MET A 61 -42.04 17.57 -26.25
CA MET A 61 -40.98 16.72 -25.73
C MET A 61 -41.44 16.04 -24.45
N THR A 62 -41.19 14.75 -24.32
CA THR A 62 -41.45 14.01 -23.08
C THR A 62 -40.46 14.40 -22.00
N ARG A 63 -40.79 14.16 -20.72
CA ARG A 63 -39.86 14.37 -19.60
C ARG A 63 -38.60 13.51 -19.74
N TYR A 64 -38.72 12.27 -20.24
CA TYR A 64 -37.60 11.38 -20.49
C TYR A 64 -36.63 11.89 -21.58
N GLU A 65 -37.14 12.44 -22.68
CA GLU A 65 -36.28 13.06 -23.71
C GLU A 65 -35.56 14.28 -23.16
N MET A 66 -36.21 15.08 -22.30
CA MET A 66 -35.56 16.19 -21.62
C MET A 66 -34.50 15.71 -20.62
N ALA A 67 -34.79 14.69 -19.84
CA ALA A 67 -33.81 14.09 -18.89
C ALA A 67 -32.57 13.56 -19.64
N GLN A 68 -32.71 12.95 -20.81
CA GLN A 68 -31.57 12.53 -21.64
C GLN A 68 -30.69 13.72 -22.08
N ILE A 69 -31.30 14.84 -22.46
CA ILE A 69 -30.56 16.06 -22.82
C ILE A 69 -29.82 16.62 -21.60
N VAL A 70 -30.48 16.64 -20.42
CA VAL A 70 -29.85 17.06 -19.18
C VAL A 70 -28.68 16.13 -18.82
N ALA A 71 -28.84 14.82 -18.92
CA ALA A 71 -27.78 13.85 -18.69
C ALA A 71 -26.55 14.05 -19.62
N LYS A 72 -26.82 14.29 -20.93
CA LYS A 72 -25.74 14.60 -21.89
C LYS A 72 -25.03 15.92 -21.56
N ALA A 73 -25.76 16.94 -21.12
CA ALA A 73 -25.22 18.23 -20.72
C ALA A 73 -24.31 18.08 -19.46
N MET A 74 -24.76 17.30 -18.47
CA MET A 74 -23.96 16.95 -17.28
C MET A 74 -22.67 16.20 -17.64
N ALA A 75 -22.77 15.21 -18.52
CA ALA A 75 -21.59 14.42 -18.97
C ALA A 75 -20.55 15.29 -19.72
N LYS A 76 -20.98 16.44 -20.28
CA LYS A 76 -20.11 17.43 -20.93
C LYS A 76 -19.62 18.54 -19.96
N GLY A 77 -19.88 18.39 -18.66
CA GLY A 77 -19.42 19.33 -17.63
C GLY A 77 -20.24 20.62 -17.50
N ALA A 78 -21.47 20.64 -18.06
CA ALA A 78 -22.37 21.79 -17.90
C ALA A 78 -22.94 21.84 -16.48
N ASN A 79 -22.97 23.04 -15.88
CA ASN A 79 -23.71 23.24 -14.65
C ASN A 79 -25.21 23.34 -14.93
N VAL A 80 -25.92 22.26 -14.67
CA VAL A 80 -27.37 22.12 -14.87
C VAL A 80 -28.11 21.69 -13.59
N ASP A 81 -27.57 22.04 -12.42
CA ASP A 81 -28.05 21.57 -11.11
C ASP A 81 -29.57 21.75 -10.91
N LYS A 82 -30.12 22.89 -11.33
CA LYS A 82 -31.56 23.14 -11.24
C LYS A 82 -32.39 22.21 -12.15
N LEU A 83 -31.88 21.87 -13.34
CA LEU A 83 -32.52 20.95 -14.24
C LEU A 83 -32.35 19.51 -13.77
N ALA A 84 -31.19 19.17 -13.23
CA ALA A 84 -30.96 17.87 -12.63
C ALA A 84 -31.93 17.62 -11.46
N ALA A 85 -32.19 18.63 -10.63
CA ALA A 85 -33.17 18.52 -9.55
C ALA A 85 -34.62 18.40 -10.07
N GLU A 86 -35.00 19.12 -11.14
CA GLU A 86 -36.33 19.04 -11.74
C GLU A 86 -36.62 17.68 -12.39
N PHE A 87 -35.58 17.03 -12.97
CA PHE A 87 -35.71 15.75 -13.69
C PHE A 87 -35.07 14.59 -12.88
N ALA A 88 -35.00 14.72 -11.55
CA ALA A 88 -34.33 13.73 -10.72
C ALA A 88 -34.88 12.31 -10.89
N ASP A 89 -36.19 12.15 -10.89
CA ASP A 89 -36.86 10.85 -11.06
C ASP A 89 -36.57 10.19 -12.41
N GLU A 90 -36.60 11.00 -13.51
CA GLU A 90 -36.28 10.50 -14.83
C GLU A 90 -34.79 10.21 -15.00
N LEU A 91 -33.93 11.03 -14.41
CA LEU A 91 -32.46 10.81 -14.37
C LEU A 91 -32.12 9.56 -13.58
N ASP A 92 -32.77 9.31 -12.43
CA ASP A 92 -32.61 8.08 -11.66
C ASP A 92 -33.05 6.85 -12.48
N ASN A 93 -34.18 6.92 -13.18
CA ASN A 93 -34.61 5.83 -14.05
C ASN A 93 -33.67 5.59 -15.25
N LEU A 94 -33.05 6.62 -15.79
CA LEU A 94 -31.99 6.53 -16.80
C LEU A 94 -30.66 6.13 -16.17
N GLY A 95 -30.35 6.66 -15.01
CA GLY A 95 -29.07 6.52 -14.30
C GLY A 95 -28.92 5.22 -13.52
N VAL A 96 -30.00 4.57 -13.10
CA VAL A 96 -29.92 3.24 -12.46
C VAL A 96 -29.23 2.22 -13.37
N ARG A 97 -29.40 2.31 -14.68
CA ARG A 97 -28.66 1.46 -15.63
C ARG A 97 -27.20 1.90 -15.80
N VAL A 98 -26.93 3.21 -15.83
CA VAL A 98 -25.58 3.77 -15.99
C VAL A 98 -24.83 3.65 -14.68
N ALA A 99 -25.40 4.02 -13.53
CA ALA A 99 -24.77 3.86 -12.22
C ALA A 99 -24.55 2.38 -11.86
N ASN A 100 -25.45 1.48 -12.25
CA ASN A 100 -25.22 0.03 -12.08
C ASN A 100 -24.19 -0.52 -13.08
N LEU A 101 -24.06 0.04 -14.28
CA LEU A 101 -23.01 -0.30 -15.23
C LEU A 101 -21.66 0.29 -14.79
N GLU A 102 -21.62 1.51 -14.30
CA GLU A 102 -20.43 2.13 -13.70
C GLU A 102 -20.00 1.40 -12.43
N LYS A 103 -20.91 1.07 -11.52
CA LYS A 103 -20.62 0.22 -10.36
C LYS A 103 -20.12 -1.16 -10.77
N LYS A 104 -20.62 -1.76 -11.83
CA LYS A 104 -20.15 -3.06 -12.34
C LYS A 104 -18.88 -2.96 -13.17
N ALA A 105 -18.70 -1.90 -13.94
CA ALA A 105 -17.48 -1.69 -14.72
C ALA A 105 -16.28 -1.35 -13.85
N ASP A 106 -16.49 -0.70 -12.69
CA ASP A 106 -15.46 -0.25 -11.75
C ASP A 106 -15.28 -1.16 -10.53
N ASN A 107 -15.90 -2.35 -10.54
CA ASN A 107 -15.81 -3.30 -9.41
C ASN A 107 -14.39 -3.84 -9.19
N VAL A 108 -13.54 -3.83 -10.21
CA VAL A 108 -12.15 -4.29 -10.11
C VAL A 108 -11.23 -3.20 -10.61
N LYS A 109 -10.40 -2.67 -9.71
CA LYS A 109 -9.34 -1.70 -10.02
C LYS A 109 -8.00 -2.37 -9.98
N ILE A 110 -7.19 -2.11 -11.00
CA ILE A 110 -5.81 -2.59 -11.08
C ILE A 110 -4.89 -1.39 -10.91
N ALA A 111 -3.93 -1.53 -10.01
CA ALA A 111 -2.84 -0.59 -9.80
C ALA A 111 -1.52 -1.33 -9.85
N GLY A 112 -0.44 -0.65 -10.12
CA GLY A 112 0.86 -1.29 -10.22
C GLY A 112 2.00 -0.51 -9.61
N GLN A 113 3.06 -1.26 -9.29
CA GLN A 113 4.33 -0.71 -8.83
C GLN A 113 5.47 -1.49 -9.46
N ILE A 114 6.42 -0.78 -10.05
CA ILE A 114 7.70 -1.33 -10.48
C ILE A 114 8.79 -0.68 -9.63
N ARG A 115 9.68 -1.49 -9.06
CA ARG A 115 10.84 -1.01 -8.31
C ARG A 115 12.11 -1.62 -8.89
N ALA A 116 12.96 -0.79 -9.47
CA ALA A 116 14.33 -1.14 -9.75
C ALA A 116 15.19 -0.76 -8.55
N HIS A 117 16.03 -1.67 -8.05
CA HIS A 117 16.95 -1.35 -6.97
C HIS A 117 18.31 -1.99 -7.16
N TYR A 118 19.30 -1.35 -6.56
CA TYR A 118 20.66 -1.82 -6.43
C TYR A 118 21.04 -1.86 -4.95
N GLN A 119 21.63 -2.95 -4.53
CA GLN A 119 22.14 -3.17 -3.17
C GLN A 119 23.60 -3.63 -3.25
N ASP A 120 24.44 -3.02 -2.45
CA ASP A 120 25.81 -3.41 -2.26
C ASP A 120 26.14 -3.39 -0.76
N ASN A 121 26.79 -4.43 -0.28
CA ASN A 121 27.20 -4.52 1.12
C ASN A 121 28.62 -5.08 1.27
N ASN A 122 29.23 -4.84 2.43
CA ASN A 122 30.60 -5.24 2.70
C ASN A 122 30.76 -6.68 3.23
N ASN A 123 29.72 -7.52 3.13
CA ASN A 123 29.73 -8.89 3.68
C ASN A 123 30.42 -9.92 2.76
N GLY A 124 31.06 -9.47 1.69
CA GLY A 124 31.76 -10.33 0.71
C GLY A 124 30.86 -10.94 -0.36
N LYS A 125 29.56 -10.66 -0.35
CA LYS A 125 28.64 -11.02 -1.42
C LYS A 125 28.73 -10.00 -2.55
N ALA A 126 28.49 -10.45 -3.79
CA ALA A 126 28.41 -9.54 -4.92
C ALA A 126 27.21 -8.59 -4.80
N ALA A 127 27.38 -7.38 -5.31
CA ALA A 127 26.29 -6.42 -5.40
C ALA A 127 25.12 -6.99 -6.21
N VAL A 128 23.90 -6.66 -5.82
CA VAL A 128 22.68 -7.22 -6.41
C VAL A 128 21.81 -6.10 -6.99
N SER A 129 21.41 -6.29 -8.24
CA SER A 129 20.35 -5.48 -8.86
C SER A 129 19.10 -6.31 -9.05
N LYS A 130 17.94 -5.77 -8.69
CA LYS A 130 16.66 -6.45 -8.83
C LYS A 130 15.60 -5.54 -9.43
N LEU A 131 14.68 -6.16 -10.15
CA LEU A 131 13.45 -5.53 -10.64
C LEU A 131 12.24 -6.23 -10.01
N ARG A 132 11.51 -5.53 -9.16
CA ARG A 132 10.28 -6.03 -8.55
C ARG A 132 9.07 -5.41 -9.24
N THR A 133 8.18 -6.25 -9.73
CA THR A 133 6.88 -5.86 -10.27
C THR A 133 5.78 -6.31 -9.32
N ARG A 134 4.85 -5.42 -9.00
CA ARG A 134 3.65 -5.70 -8.21
C ARG A 134 2.41 -5.22 -8.95
N LEU A 135 1.40 -6.07 -9.04
CA LEU A 135 0.08 -5.72 -9.53
C LEU A 135 -0.93 -5.92 -8.39
N PHE A 136 -1.67 -4.88 -8.08
CA PHE A 136 -2.73 -4.90 -7.08
C PHE A 136 -4.07 -5.01 -7.79
N VAL A 137 -4.88 -5.97 -7.36
CA VAL A 137 -6.25 -6.18 -7.84
C VAL A 137 -7.17 -5.89 -6.67
N ASN A 138 -7.95 -4.82 -6.77
CA ASN A 138 -8.89 -4.43 -5.73
C ASN A 138 -10.31 -4.60 -6.27
N GLY A 139 -11.14 -5.38 -5.60
CA GLY A 139 -12.52 -5.65 -6.00
C GLY A 139 -13.51 -5.26 -4.91
N ALA A 140 -14.56 -4.51 -5.24
CA ALA A 140 -15.68 -4.30 -4.34
C ALA A 140 -16.54 -5.57 -4.32
N ILE A 141 -16.77 -6.16 -3.13
CA ILE A 141 -17.66 -7.30 -2.93
C ILE A 141 -19.09 -6.80 -2.75
N ASN A 142 -19.25 -5.81 -1.87
CA ASN A 142 -20.49 -5.07 -1.64
C ASN A 142 -20.15 -3.70 -1.02
N ASP A 143 -21.14 -3.00 -0.46
CA ASP A 143 -20.94 -1.65 0.10
C ASP A 143 -20.01 -1.64 1.35
N ASP A 144 -19.93 -2.76 2.08
CA ASP A 144 -19.15 -2.88 3.32
C ASP A 144 -17.86 -3.70 3.17
N TRP A 145 -17.70 -4.48 2.10
CA TRP A 145 -16.61 -5.42 1.94
C TRP A 145 -15.88 -5.26 0.60
N SER A 146 -14.57 -5.35 0.65
CA SER A 146 -13.68 -5.35 -0.53
C SER A 146 -12.66 -6.49 -0.45
N TYR A 147 -12.16 -6.88 -1.62
CA TYR A 147 -11.06 -7.83 -1.77
C TYR A 147 -9.83 -7.11 -2.30
N THR A 148 -8.65 -7.46 -1.77
CA THR A 148 -7.36 -7.04 -2.29
C THR A 148 -6.47 -8.24 -2.55
N GLY A 149 -5.98 -8.35 -3.78
CA GLY A 149 -4.94 -9.28 -4.19
C GLY A 149 -3.68 -8.56 -4.65
N ARG A 150 -2.49 -9.12 -4.40
CA ARG A 150 -1.21 -8.61 -4.91
C ARG A 150 -0.42 -9.73 -5.57
N LEU A 151 -0.24 -9.65 -6.88
CA LEU A 151 0.74 -10.44 -7.60
C LEU A 151 2.11 -9.75 -7.50
N GLN A 152 3.14 -10.52 -7.19
CA GLN A 152 4.52 -10.03 -7.13
C GLN A 152 5.45 -10.96 -7.87
N ASN A 153 6.30 -10.37 -8.71
CA ASN A 153 7.48 -10.98 -9.29
C ASN A 153 8.70 -10.14 -8.91
N GLU A 154 9.82 -10.78 -8.59
CA GLU A 154 11.09 -10.12 -8.34
C GLU A 154 12.19 -10.80 -9.13
N GLN A 155 12.76 -10.11 -10.10
CA GLN A 155 13.82 -10.60 -10.97
C GLN A 155 15.17 -10.10 -10.49
N VAL A 156 16.15 -11.00 -10.38
CA VAL A 156 17.54 -10.67 -10.07
C VAL A 156 18.28 -10.44 -11.38
N LEU A 157 18.73 -9.20 -11.62
CA LEU A 157 19.32 -8.79 -12.89
C LEU A 157 20.84 -9.04 -12.98
N THR A 158 21.46 -9.41 -11.85
CA THR A 158 22.92 -9.62 -11.73
C THR A 158 23.32 -11.09 -11.87
N HIS A 159 22.40 -12.01 -12.10
CA HIS A 159 22.65 -13.43 -12.28
C HIS A 159 22.29 -13.91 -13.68
N ASP A 160 23.01 -14.95 -14.18
CA ASP A 160 22.79 -15.52 -15.52
C ASP A 160 21.41 -16.17 -15.73
N ASN A 161 20.69 -16.43 -14.65
CA ASN A 161 19.32 -16.98 -14.67
C ASN A 161 18.23 -15.92 -14.44
N ALA A 162 18.53 -14.67 -14.69
CA ALA A 162 17.54 -13.59 -14.55
C ALA A 162 16.30 -13.87 -15.44
N GLY A 163 15.12 -13.72 -14.85
CA GLY A 163 13.84 -13.90 -15.55
C GLY A 163 13.14 -15.24 -15.32
N ASN A 164 13.72 -16.12 -14.52
CA ASN A 164 13.11 -17.41 -14.16
C ASN A 164 12.42 -17.41 -12.79
N GLU A 165 12.27 -16.25 -12.18
CA GLU A 165 11.66 -16.08 -10.87
C GLU A 165 10.13 -16.18 -10.95
N ASP A 166 9.54 -16.89 -10.00
CA ASP A 166 8.12 -17.12 -9.93
C ASP A 166 7.31 -15.84 -9.65
N THR A 167 6.13 -15.78 -10.27
CA THR A 167 5.11 -14.81 -9.90
C THR A 167 4.21 -15.39 -8.82
N LYS A 168 4.13 -14.73 -7.67
CA LYS A 168 3.39 -15.21 -6.50
C LYS A 168 2.23 -14.28 -6.17
N LEU A 169 1.07 -14.87 -5.82
CA LEU A 169 -0.02 -14.15 -5.17
C LEU A 169 0.33 -14.03 -3.68
N ASN A 170 1.00 -12.95 -3.31
CA ASN A 170 1.52 -12.79 -1.95
C ASN A 170 0.63 -11.96 -1.02
N TRP A 171 -0.46 -11.36 -1.53
CA TRP A 171 -1.58 -10.88 -0.74
C TRP A 171 -2.88 -11.42 -1.34
N ALA A 172 -3.80 -11.82 -0.47
CA ALA A 172 -5.15 -12.23 -0.82
C ALA A 172 -6.02 -12.11 0.44
N PHE A 173 -6.70 -10.99 0.60
CA PHE A 173 -7.49 -10.72 1.79
C PHE A 173 -8.76 -9.94 1.49
N VAL A 174 -9.69 -9.97 2.41
CA VAL A 174 -10.90 -9.16 2.40
C VAL A 174 -10.86 -8.17 3.56
N ASP A 175 -11.32 -6.95 3.29
CA ASP A 175 -11.53 -5.89 4.27
C ASP A 175 -13.02 -5.57 4.38
N GLY A 176 -13.50 -5.36 5.60
CA GLY A 176 -14.89 -4.99 5.81
C GLY A 176 -15.18 -4.49 7.22
N LYS A 177 -16.47 -4.37 7.52
CA LYS A 177 -16.96 -3.91 8.83
C LYS A 177 -17.96 -4.89 9.42
N ILE A 178 -17.82 -5.17 10.70
CA ILE A 178 -18.76 -5.98 11.48
C ILE A 178 -19.03 -5.27 12.80
N GLY A 179 -20.28 -4.86 13.05
CA GLY A 179 -20.69 -4.26 14.33
C GLY A 179 -19.85 -3.06 14.76
N GLY A 180 -19.40 -2.22 13.81
CA GLY A 180 -18.56 -1.05 14.08
C GLY A 180 -17.05 -1.33 14.17
N MET A 181 -16.63 -2.59 14.13
CA MET A 181 -15.24 -3.00 14.04
C MET A 181 -14.80 -3.07 12.57
N ALA A 182 -13.57 -2.65 12.27
CA ALA A 182 -12.93 -2.93 10.99
C ALA A 182 -12.26 -4.30 11.06
N VAL A 183 -12.52 -5.13 10.06
CA VAL A 183 -12.01 -6.51 9.98
C VAL A 183 -11.26 -6.71 8.68
N THR A 184 -10.05 -7.26 8.75
CA THR A 184 -9.28 -7.73 7.59
C THR A 184 -9.00 -9.22 7.78
N ALA A 185 -9.25 -10.06 6.79
CA ALA A 185 -9.04 -11.51 6.88
C ALA A 185 -8.40 -12.07 5.62
N GLY A 186 -7.38 -12.89 5.81
CA GLY A 186 -6.61 -13.53 4.72
C GLY A 186 -5.12 -13.23 4.80
N ARG A 187 -4.41 -13.46 3.68
CA ARG A 187 -2.98 -13.17 3.55
C ARG A 187 -2.77 -11.69 3.28
N GLN A 188 -2.18 -10.99 4.23
CA GLN A 188 -2.03 -9.54 4.23
C GLN A 188 -0.63 -9.11 4.66
N ASP A 189 -0.30 -7.86 4.46
CA ASP A 189 0.91 -7.25 5.01
C ASP A 189 0.78 -7.06 6.52
N PHE A 190 1.85 -7.33 7.24
CA PHE A 190 1.93 -7.08 8.65
C PHE A 190 3.13 -6.20 8.95
N LYS A 191 2.83 -5.00 9.37
CA LYS A 191 3.80 -4.04 9.88
C LYS A 191 3.08 -3.11 10.84
N LEU A 192 3.53 -3.03 12.08
CA LEU A 192 3.07 -2.06 13.04
C LEU A 192 4.13 -0.97 13.23
N HIS A 193 3.67 0.27 13.33
CA HIS A 193 4.46 1.45 13.62
C HIS A 193 5.73 1.57 12.75
N THR A 194 6.92 1.46 13.34
CA THR A 194 8.19 1.55 12.60
C THR A 194 8.53 0.26 11.86
N GLY A 195 7.97 -0.88 12.23
CA GLY A 195 8.33 -2.21 11.74
C GLY A 195 9.63 -2.73 12.36
N SER A 196 9.98 -2.23 13.53
CA SER A 196 11.16 -2.65 14.30
C SER A 196 11.08 -4.09 14.79
N VAL A 197 9.88 -4.65 14.95
CA VAL A 197 9.66 -6.04 15.36
C VAL A 197 9.41 -6.93 14.15
N VAL A 198 8.39 -6.59 13.36
CA VAL A 198 7.96 -7.40 12.21
C VAL A 198 7.57 -6.50 11.04
N ASP A 199 8.09 -6.82 9.85
CA ASP A 199 7.66 -6.32 8.53
C ASP A 199 7.61 -7.51 7.56
N ALA A 200 6.46 -8.18 7.49
CA ALA A 200 6.31 -9.44 6.77
C ALA A 200 4.89 -9.68 6.26
N THR A 201 4.65 -10.83 5.69
CA THR A 201 3.31 -11.29 5.31
C THR A 201 2.71 -12.15 6.43
N PHE A 202 1.44 -11.97 6.69
CA PHE A 202 0.68 -12.59 7.75
C PHE A 202 -0.60 -13.23 7.20
N ASP A 203 -0.88 -14.47 7.60
CA ASP A 203 -2.08 -15.22 7.25
C ASP A 203 -3.01 -15.28 8.45
N GLY A 204 -4.05 -14.46 8.46
CA GLY A 204 -4.92 -14.42 9.63
C GLY A 204 -5.97 -13.32 9.60
N VAL A 205 -6.43 -12.96 10.77
CA VAL A 205 -7.47 -11.96 11.00
C VAL A 205 -6.91 -10.80 11.81
N LYS A 206 -7.23 -9.61 11.36
CA LYS A 206 -7.03 -8.33 12.05
C LYS A 206 -8.39 -7.75 12.40
N VAL A 207 -8.57 -7.30 13.62
CA VAL A 207 -9.77 -6.59 14.07
C VAL A 207 -9.34 -5.28 14.72
N ALA A 208 -9.92 -4.17 14.29
CA ALA A 208 -9.65 -2.86 14.86
C ALA A 208 -10.94 -2.17 15.30
N TYR A 209 -10.90 -1.53 16.47
CA TYR A 209 -12.00 -0.78 17.06
C TYR A 209 -11.52 0.50 17.73
N GLY A 210 -12.37 1.49 17.78
CA GLY A 210 -12.10 2.78 18.41
C GLY A 210 -11.71 3.86 17.41
N LYS A 211 -11.69 5.10 17.89
CA LYS A 211 -11.42 6.32 17.10
C LYS A 211 -10.27 7.13 17.70
N ASP A 212 -10.48 7.69 18.87
CA ASP A 212 -9.48 8.52 19.58
C ASP A 212 -8.44 7.61 20.27
N VAL A 213 -8.92 6.53 20.88
CA VAL A 213 -8.10 5.39 21.29
C VAL A 213 -8.48 4.23 20.38
N LYS A 214 -7.50 3.72 19.66
CA LYS A 214 -7.66 2.60 18.75
C LYS A 214 -7.06 1.34 19.35
N LEU A 215 -7.86 0.28 19.41
CA LEU A 215 -7.45 -1.06 19.78
C LEU A 215 -7.39 -1.92 18.51
N THR A 216 -6.31 -2.67 18.33
CA THR A 216 -6.18 -3.58 17.18
C THR A 216 -5.65 -4.92 17.67
N GLY A 217 -6.33 -5.99 17.31
CA GLY A 217 -5.91 -7.37 17.57
C GLY A 217 -5.61 -8.12 16.28
N TYR A 218 -4.64 -9.01 16.36
CA TYR A 218 -4.22 -9.89 15.26
C TYR A 218 -4.14 -11.32 15.76
N ALA A 219 -4.62 -12.28 14.98
CA ALA A 219 -4.49 -13.70 15.25
C ALA A 219 -4.33 -14.49 13.95
N GLY A 220 -3.33 -15.38 13.88
CA GLY A 220 -3.09 -16.18 12.68
C GLY A 220 -1.73 -16.85 12.67
N LYS A 221 -1.14 -16.91 11.49
CA LYS A 221 0.18 -17.51 11.26
C LYS A 221 1.11 -16.49 10.60
N ALA A 222 2.35 -16.53 11.00
CA ALA A 222 3.42 -15.82 10.33
C ALA A 222 3.74 -16.55 9.02
N SER A 223 3.36 -15.96 7.89
CA SER A 223 3.76 -16.49 6.60
C SER A 223 4.97 -15.72 6.10
N ASN A 224 6.12 -16.35 6.05
CA ASN A 224 7.37 -15.74 5.59
C ASN A 224 8.10 -14.85 6.66
N PHE A 225 7.98 -15.19 7.95
CA PHE A 225 8.76 -14.53 9.01
C PHE A 225 10.20 -15.04 9.02
N THR A 226 10.38 -16.33 8.97
CA THR A 226 11.66 -17.05 8.82
C THR A 226 11.40 -18.39 8.14
N ASP A 227 12.39 -19.26 8.07
CA ASP A 227 12.25 -20.65 7.58
C ASP A 227 11.46 -21.55 8.54
N VAL A 228 10.72 -20.99 9.48
CA VAL A 228 9.91 -21.68 10.48
C VAL A 228 8.50 -21.88 9.94
N SER A 229 8.02 -23.09 9.94
CA SER A 229 6.68 -23.45 9.47
C SER A 229 5.76 -23.82 10.64
N GLY A 230 4.55 -23.33 10.63
CA GLY A 230 3.53 -23.74 11.59
C GLY A 230 3.20 -22.74 12.69
N ASP A 231 3.82 -21.59 12.68
CA ASP A 231 3.84 -20.63 13.76
C ASP A 231 2.52 -19.94 14.02
N ARG A 232 2.12 -19.87 15.26
CA ARG A 232 1.03 -19.03 15.70
C ARG A 232 1.58 -17.64 16.00
N PHE A 233 0.85 -16.66 15.56
CA PHE A 233 1.18 -15.27 15.75
C PHE A 233 -0.04 -14.52 16.29
N TYR A 234 0.19 -13.80 17.38
CA TYR A 234 -0.80 -12.92 17.98
C TYR A 234 -0.17 -11.55 18.18
N ALA A 235 -0.95 -10.50 17.98
CA ALA A 235 -0.52 -9.16 18.41
C ALA A 235 -1.72 -8.36 18.91
N ALA A 236 -1.47 -7.52 19.89
CA ALA A 236 -2.42 -6.55 20.41
C ALA A 236 -1.77 -5.17 20.46
N ASP A 237 -2.42 -4.20 19.87
CA ASP A 237 -1.97 -2.80 19.79
C ASP A 237 -3.01 -1.87 20.39
N ILE A 238 -2.55 -0.92 21.18
CA ILE A 238 -3.32 0.24 21.62
C ILE A 238 -2.59 1.49 21.18
N SER A 239 -3.27 2.37 20.47
CA SER A 239 -2.70 3.63 20.00
C SER A 239 -3.66 4.79 20.21
N ALA A 240 -3.10 5.96 20.57
CA ALA A 240 -3.87 7.17 20.83
C ALA A 240 -3.06 8.42 20.51
N LYS A 241 -3.76 9.53 20.30
CA LYS A 241 -3.16 10.86 20.24
C LYS A 241 -3.34 11.59 21.54
N VAL A 242 -2.22 11.91 22.20
CA VAL A 242 -2.20 12.66 23.49
C VAL A 242 -1.52 14.00 23.27
N GLY A 243 -2.30 15.05 23.10
CA GLY A 243 -1.80 16.37 22.74
C GLY A 243 -1.11 16.37 21.38
N VAL A 244 0.20 16.63 21.37
CA VAL A 244 1.04 16.63 20.15
C VAL A 244 1.72 15.28 19.90
N PHE A 245 1.55 14.32 20.81
CA PHE A 245 2.18 13.02 20.77
C PHE A 245 1.23 11.96 20.23
N ASP A 246 1.70 11.14 19.31
CA ASP A 246 1.11 9.87 18.91
C ASP A 246 1.78 8.78 19.78
N VAL A 247 1.01 8.15 20.67
CA VAL A 247 1.53 7.16 21.62
C VAL A 247 0.95 5.79 21.32
N TYR A 248 1.73 4.73 21.52
CA TYR A 248 1.26 3.37 21.32
C TYR A 248 1.97 2.36 22.23
N GLY A 249 1.25 1.29 22.50
CA GLY A 249 1.77 0.12 23.17
C GLY A 249 1.37 -1.13 22.38
N THR A 250 2.32 -2.00 22.10
CA THR A 250 2.08 -3.23 21.34
C THR A 250 2.65 -4.42 22.05
N TYR A 251 1.91 -5.49 22.09
CA TYR A 251 2.35 -6.81 22.54
C TYR A 251 2.31 -7.77 21.36
N TYR A 252 3.35 -8.56 21.20
CA TYR A 252 3.47 -9.64 20.23
C TYR A 252 3.72 -10.94 20.97
N LYS A 253 3.02 -12.01 20.56
CA LYS A 253 3.33 -13.37 20.96
C LYS A 253 3.53 -14.21 19.70
N ILE A 254 4.67 -14.85 19.66
CA ILE A 254 5.08 -15.70 18.55
C ILE A 254 5.34 -17.08 19.13
N ASP A 255 4.46 -18.03 18.82
CA ASP A 255 4.64 -19.44 19.14
C ASP A 255 5.17 -20.12 17.88
N ALA A 256 6.44 -20.43 17.85
CA ALA A 256 7.08 -21.01 16.69
C ALA A 256 7.50 -22.46 16.97
N GLU A 257 7.13 -23.39 16.08
CA GLU A 257 7.63 -24.75 16.12
C GLU A 257 8.91 -24.87 15.26
N TYR A 258 9.95 -25.50 15.78
CA TYR A 258 11.20 -25.72 15.04
C TYR A 258 10.97 -26.50 13.75
N ALA A 259 11.12 -25.86 12.61
CA ALA A 259 11.11 -26.54 11.31
C ALA A 259 12.48 -27.15 10.94
N ASN A 260 13.57 -26.75 11.61
CA ASN A 260 14.93 -27.18 11.31
C ASN A 260 15.58 -27.84 12.54
N ASN A 261 15.11 -29.03 12.85
CA ASN A 261 15.97 -29.99 13.55
C ASN A 261 17.08 -30.37 12.56
N ALA A 262 18.31 -29.93 12.82
CA ALA A 262 19.44 -30.42 12.05
C ALA A 262 19.45 -31.96 12.12
N GLU A 263 19.30 -32.63 10.99
CA GLU A 263 19.31 -34.09 10.93
C GLU A 263 20.64 -34.61 11.45
N VAL A 264 20.64 -35.30 12.58
CA VAL A 264 21.81 -36.05 13.04
C VAL A 264 21.85 -37.38 12.27
N LYS A 265 22.86 -37.53 11.43
CA LYS A 265 23.06 -38.74 10.63
C LYS A 265 24.16 -39.60 11.24
N ASP A 266 23.97 -40.92 11.21
CA ASP A 266 25.05 -41.89 11.55
C ASP A 266 26.08 -41.97 10.39
N ALA A 267 27.17 -42.72 10.63
CA ALA A 267 28.24 -42.91 9.67
C ALA A 267 27.78 -43.54 8.32
N ALA A 268 26.58 -44.10 8.27
CA ALA A 268 25.92 -44.62 7.10
C ALA A 268 24.97 -43.65 6.41
N GLY A 269 24.87 -42.39 6.94
CA GLY A 269 23.99 -41.34 6.39
C GLY A 269 22.53 -41.48 6.79
N LYS A 270 22.17 -42.37 7.72
CA LYS A 270 20.81 -42.57 8.20
C LYS A 270 20.53 -41.52 9.31
N VAL A 271 19.41 -40.82 9.20
CA VAL A 271 18.93 -39.88 10.23
C VAL A 271 18.63 -40.64 11.51
N THR A 272 19.39 -40.38 12.57
CA THR A 272 19.27 -41.00 13.89
C THR A 272 18.64 -40.11 14.94
N GLY A 273 18.43 -38.84 14.62
CA GLY A 273 17.79 -37.86 15.48
C GLY A 273 17.84 -36.46 14.86
N TYR A 274 17.35 -35.50 15.61
CA TYR A 274 17.43 -34.12 15.26
C TYR A 274 18.09 -33.36 16.42
N LYS A 275 19.14 -32.61 16.17
CA LYS A 275 19.69 -31.68 17.16
C LYS A 275 19.06 -30.31 16.95
N VAL A 276 18.47 -29.79 17.99
CA VAL A 276 18.25 -28.37 18.11
C VAL A 276 19.66 -27.75 18.26
N ALA A 277 19.97 -26.77 17.42
CA ALA A 277 21.18 -25.98 17.62
C ALA A 277 21.01 -25.27 18.97
N ASP A 278 21.87 -25.60 19.94
CA ASP A 278 21.77 -25.16 21.34
C ASP A 278 21.79 -23.64 21.55
N ASN A 279 21.86 -22.85 20.48
CA ASN A 279 21.96 -21.38 20.48
C ASN A 279 21.04 -20.67 19.47
N TYR A 280 20.00 -21.32 18.97
CA TYR A 280 18.89 -20.57 18.36
C TYR A 280 18.04 -19.98 19.49
N PRO A 281 17.63 -18.70 19.43
CA PRO A 281 16.69 -18.18 20.40
C PRO A 281 15.47 -19.10 20.39
N ALA A 282 14.98 -19.41 21.58
CA ALA A 282 13.73 -20.09 21.71
C ALA A 282 12.70 -19.39 20.80
N LEU A 283 11.91 -20.17 20.14
CA LEU A 283 11.04 -19.66 19.09
C LEU A 283 9.77 -19.07 19.67
N ASP A 284 9.48 -19.39 20.93
CA ASP A 284 8.43 -18.72 21.68
C ASP A 284 8.95 -17.39 22.18
N GLN A 285 8.47 -16.31 21.55
CA GLN A 285 8.85 -14.95 21.90
C GLN A 285 7.64 -14.13 22.32
N ASP A 286 7.80 -13.43 23.42
CA ASP A 286 6.92 -12.35 23.88
C ASP A 286 7.65 -11.02 23.70
N ILE A 287 7.08 -10.10 22.92
CA ILE A 287 7.73 -8.80 22.68
C ILE A 287 6.76 -7.66 23.02
N PHE A 288 7.22 -6.75 23.87
CA PHE A 288 6.52 -5.52 24.22
C PHE A 288 7.17 -4.33 23.57
N VAL A 289 6.37 -3.42 23.05
CA VAL A 289 6.83 -2.15 22.46
C VAL A 289 6.05 -1.00 23.08
N LEU A 290 6.76 0.02 23.53
CA LEU A 290 6.19 1.31 23.88
C LEU A 290 6.79 2.36 22.95
N GLY A 291 5.93 3.10 22.26
CA GLY A 291 6.39 4.05 21.28
C GLY A 291 5.72 5.40 21.35
N VAL A 292 6.45 6.40 20.90
CA VAL A 292 5.99 7.78 20.81
C VAL A 292 6.44 8.42 19.50
N GLY A 293 5.51 9.11 18.84
CA GLY A 293 5.78 9.96 17.68
C GLY A 293 5.37 11.39 17.95
N THR A 294 6.12 12.37 17.44
CA THR A 294 5.74 13.78 17.53
C THR A 294 6.34 14.60 16.38
N LYS A 295 5.78 15.78 16.15
CA LYS A 295 6.36 16.79 15.27
C LYS A 295 7.18 17.77 16.09
N LEU A 296 8.49 17.76 15.91
CA LEU A 296 9.39 18.75 16.52
C LEU A 296 9.30 20.11 15.85
N ALA A 297 9.00 20.13 14.54
CA ALA A 297 8.79 21.34 13.76
C ALA A 297 7.83 21.03 12.58
N LYS A 298 7.48 22.05 11.79
CA LYS A 298 6.54 21.91 10.66
C LYS A 298 6.81 20.71 9.76
N ASP A 299 8.08 20.48 9.43
CA ASP A 299 8.51 19.44 8.47
C ASP A 299 9.41 18.38 9.13
N LEU A 300 9.63 18.43 10.45
CA LEU A 300 10.50 17.53 11.20
C LEU A 300 9.69 16.71 12.20
N SER A 301 9.78 15.39 12.11
CA SER A 301 9.16 14.45 13.05
C SER A 301 10.19 13.55 13.72
N LEU A 302 9.90 13.19 14.95
CA LEU A 302 10.64 12.24 15.77
C LEU A 302 9.74 11.04 16.06
N THR A 303 10.31 9.85 16.03
CA THR A 303 9.70 8.62 16.55
C THR A 303 10.72 7.93 17.44
N ALA A 304 10.28 7.41 18.58
CA ALA A 304 11.12 6.61 19.46
C ALA A 304 10.33 5.42 19.97
N GLU A 305 10.99 4.27 20.08
CA GLU A 305 10.43 3.03 20.63
C GLU A 305 11.38 2.45 21.66
N TRP A 306 10.83 1.96 22.74
CA TRP A 306 11.47 1.02 23.64
C TRP A 306 10.85 -0.36 23.41
N LEU A 307 11.69 -1.38 23.34
CA LEU A 307 11.30 -2.76 23.08
C LEU A 307 11.82 -3.63 24.23
N HIS A 308 11.00 -4.57 24.65
CA HIS A 308 11.39 -5.61 25.60
C HIS A 308 10.99 -6.96 25.03
N GLY A 309 11.95 -7.84 24.82
CA GLY A 309 11.73 -9.19 24.33
C GLY A 309 12.01 -10.21 25.42
N ASP A 310 11.20 -11.26 25.46
CA ASP A 310 11.41 -12.42 26.30
C ASP A 310 11.26 -13.69 25.45
N ALA A 311 12.10 -14.67 25.70
CA ALA A 311 12.05 -15.96 25.02
C ALA A 311 12.53 -17.05 25.98
N ASP A 312 12.01 -18.27 25.79
CA ASP A 312 12.41 -19.41 26.59
C ASP A 312 13.91 -19.69 26.42
N ASP A 313 14.57 -19.97 27.55
CA ASP A 313 16.00 -20.27 27.64
C ASP A 313 16.95 -19.15 27.14
N TYR A 314 16.45 -17.91 27.02
CA TYR A 314 17.23 -16.76 26.63
C TYR A 314 17.71 -15.98 27.86
N ASP A 315 19.04 -15.87 28.03
CA ASP A 315 19.70 -15.21 29.16
C ASP A 315 20.44 -13.90 28.76
N GLY A 316 20.38 -13.49 27.51
CA GLY A 316 20.98 -12.25 27.01
C GLY A 316 20.16 -10.99 27.35
N ASP A 317 20.58 -9.87 26.78
CA ASP A 317 19.90 -8.59 26.92
C ASP A 317 18.48 -8.64 26.32
N LYS A 318 17.50 -8.12 27.07
CA LYS A 318 16.08 -8.15 26.69
C LYS A 318 15.54 -6.80 26.23
N ASP A 319 16.28 -5.73 26.46
CA ASP A 319 15.83 -4.37 26.21
C ASP A 319 16.52 -3.75 25.00
N GLY A 320 15.72 -3.17 24.12
CA GLY A 320 16.17 -2.46 22.93
C GLY A 320 15.47 -1.13 22.73
N TYR A 321 15.99 -0.30 21.86
CA TYR A 321 15.35 0.95 21.48
C TYR A 321 15.64 1.34 20.04
N THR A 322 14.71 2.10 19.48
CA THR A 322 14.87 2.73 18.15
C THR A 322 14.53 4.21 18.24
N VAL A 323 15.25 5.02 17.48
CA VAL A 323 14.96 6.46 17.36
C VAL A 323 15.06 6.86 15.90
N GLY A 324 14.00 7.49 15.40
CA GLY A 324 13.89 7.95 14.00
C GLY A 324 13.62 9.45 13.90
N LEU A 325 14.35 10.12 13.04
CA LEU A 325 14.13 11.49 12.63
C LEU A 325 13.76 11.52 11.14
N LYS A 326 12.72 12.26 10.79
CA LYS A 326 12.30 12.42 9.41
C LYS A 326 12.02 13.90 9.12
N TYR A 327 12.72 14.41 8.12
CA TYR A 327 12.52 15.76 7.61
C TYR A 327 11.85 15.72 6.25
N ARG A 328 10.65 16.28 6.14
CA ARG A 328 9.79 16.23 4.96
C ARG A 328 9.47 14.80 4.51
N GLY A 329 9.49 14.56 3.19
CA GLY A 329 9.26 13.28 2.52
C GLY A 329 8.87 13.49 1.07
N ALA A 330 9.37 12.64 0.18
CA ALA A 330 8.93 12.59 -1.20
C ALA A 330 7.44 12.20 -1.26
N LYS A 331 6.68 12.91 -2.10
CA LYS A 331 5.27 12.65 -2.37
C LYS A 331 5.15 12.26 -3.85
N ALA A 332 4.80 11.03 -4.14
CA ALA A 332 4.74 10.51 -5.51
C ALA A 332 3.89 11.38 -6.46
N ALA A 333 2.81 11.97 -5.96
CA ALA A 333 1.95 12.87 -6.73
C ALA A 333 2.58 14.24 -7.03
N LYS A 334 3.70 14.62 -6.35
CA LYS A 334 4.30 15.96 -6.44
C LYS A 334 5.75 15.89 -6.87
N ALA A 335 6.02 16.10 -8.18
CA ALA A 335 7.38 16.23 -8.69
C ALA A 335 8.17 17.30 -7.93
N GLY A 336 9.47 17.06 -7.70
CA GLY A 336 10.35 17.94 -6.95
C GLY A 336 10.21 17.85 -5.42
N SER A 337 9.27 17.07 -4.88
CA SER A 337 9.20 16.83 -3.44
C SER A 337 10.32 15.89 -2.99
N TRP A 338 10.86 16.13 -1.80
CA TRP A 338 11.96 15.37 -1.25
C TRP A 338 11.90 15.24 0.25
N GLY A 339 12.69 14.33 0.79
CA GLY A 339 12.84 14.15 2.22
C GLY A 339 14.16 13.48 2.60
N LEU A 340 14.52 13.66 3.86
CA LEU A 340 15.65 13.02 4.52
C LEU A 340 15.16 12.28 5.76
N TYR A 341 15.84 11.23 6.12
CA TYR A 341 15.58 10.54 7.40
C TYR A 341 16.85 9.91 7.93
N ALA A 342 16.86 9.71 9.24
CA ALA A 342 17.88 8.98 9.97
C ALA A 342 17.22 8.15 11.06
N ASN A 343 17.62 6.90 11.19
CA ASN A 343 17.19 6.00 12.24
C ASN A 343 18.42 5.46 12.97
N TYR A 344 18.30 5.29 14.28
CA TYR A 344 19.25 4.57 15.10
C TYR A 344 18.54 3.38 15.74
N PHE A 345 19.23 2.27 15.82
CA PHE A 345 18.77 1.00 16.36
C PHE A 345 19.75 0.49 17.39
N ASP A 346 19.24 -0.07 18.46
CA ASP A 346 19.96 -0.88 19.40
C ASP A 346 19.01 -1.96 19.91
N GLN A 347 19.05 -3.12 19.27
CA GLN A 347 18.06 -4.17 19.43
C GLN A 347 18.70 -5.53 19.64
N PRO A 348 18.50 -6.14 20.85
CA PRO A 348 18.77 -7.56 21.05
C PRO A 348 17.94 -8.41 20.09
N GLN A 349 18.43 -9.59 19.73
CA GLN A 349 17.76 -10.51 18.81
C GLN A 349 16.34 -10.87 19.28
N VAL A 350 16.13 -10.97 20.58
CA VAL A 350 14.84 -11.31 21.19
C VAL A 350 13.79 -10.22 21.02
N THR A 351 14.15 -9.00 20.60
CA THR A 351 13.21 -7.87 20.39
C THR A 351 12.65 -7.75 18.99
N PHE A 352 13.05 -8.62 18.08
CA PHE A 352 12.51 -8.62 16.71
C PHE A 352 12.52 -10.03 16.11
N VAL A 353 11.65 -10.23 15.11
CA VAL A 353 11.55 -11.49 14.35
C VAL A 353 11.94 -11.27 12.89
N LYS A 354 11.35 -10.29 12.26
CA LYS A 354 11.70 -9.88 10.91
C LYS A 354 11.67 -8.38 10.78
N HIS A 355 12.76 -7.77 11.16
CA HIS A 355 12.92 -6.32 11.14
C HIS A 355 12.73 -5.74 9.74
N THR A 356 12.19 -4.52 9.63
CA THR A 356 11.92 -3.85 8.34
C THR A 356 13.16 -3.71 7.45
N ILE A 357 14.36 -3.61 8.04
CA ILE A 357 15.62 -3.48 7.29
C ILE A 357 16.14 -4.80 6.74
N THR A 358 15.68 -5.96 7.21
CA THR A 358 16.14 -7.28 6.73
C THR A 358 15.90 -7.52 5.25
N SER A 359 14.92 -6.81 4.64
CA SER A 359 14.67 -6.90 3.21
C SER A 359 15.66 -6.12 2.34
N TYR A 360 16.52 -5.30 2.97
CA TYR A 360 17.46 -4.40 2.27
C TYR A 360 18.91 -4.71 2.57
N THR A 361 19.21 -5.31 3.72
CA THR A 361 20.56 -5.60 4.15
C THR A 361 20.62 -6.96 4.84
N ASP A 362 21.80 -7.54 4.87
CA ASP A 362 22.07 -8.71 5.72
C ASP A 362 22.37 -8.17 7.11
N LEU A 363 21.43 -8.25 8.03
CA LEU A 363 21.69 -7.89 9.43
C LEU A 363 22.76 -8.79 10.03
N PRO A 364 23.56 -8.28 10.97
CA PRO A 364 24.30 -9.14 11.91
C PRO A 364 23.25 -9.95 12.70
N VAL A 365 23.06 -11.17 12.33
CA VAL A 365 22.08 -12.09 12.94
C VAL A 365 22.78 -13.36 13.38
N TRP A 366 22.07 -14.16 14.14
CA TRP A 366 22.50 -15.48 14.59
C TRP A 366 23.14 -16.30 13.46
N GLY A 367 24.22 -16.95 13.78
CA GLY A 367 25.10 -17.55 12.83
C GLY A 367 24.53 -18.71 12.04
N VAL A 368 25.21 -18.99 10.94
CA VAL A 368 24.94 -20.15 10.10
C VAL A 368 25.76 -21.33 10.63
N ALA A 369 25.09 -22.43 11.00
CA ALA A 369 25.79 -23.70 11.26
C ALA A 369 26.49 -24.14 9.97
N ASP A 370 27.82 -24.30 9.99
CA ASP A 370 28.62 -24.71 8.82
C ASP A 370 28.64 -26.24 8.59
N GLY A 371 27.72 -26.97 9.21
CA GLY A 371 27.63 -28.44 9.15
C GLY A 371 28.61 -29.17 10.05
N LYS A 372 29.35 -28.49 10.95
CA LYS A 372 30.36 -29.05 11.83
C LYS A 372 30.11 -28.81 13.32
N ASP A 373 28.88 -28.68 13.75
CA ASP A 373 28.52 -28.40 15.18
C ASP A 373 29.07 -27.09 15.76
N GLU A 374 29.68 -26.21 14.96
CA GLU A 374 30.15 -24.90 15.41
C GLU A 374 29.31 -23.80 14.71
N ILE A 375 28.75 -22.91 15.52
CA ILE A 375 28.11 -21.69 15.00
C ILE A 375 29.22 -20.70 14.70
N LYS A 376 29.43 -20.41 13.42
CA LYS A 376 30.27 -19.32 12.99
C LYS A 376 29.44 -18.07 12.81
N ASP A 377 29.99 -16.92 13.15
CA ASP A 377 29.38 -15.60 12.97
C ASP A 377 28.10 -15.41 13.82
N TYR A 378 28.20 -15.59 15.13
CA TYR A 378 27.12 -15.31 16.08
C TYR A 378 26.97 -13.82 16.32
N ALA A 379 25.72 -13.35 16.40
CA ALA A 379 25.36 -12.01 16.87
C ALA A 379 24.12 -12.07 17.75
N ASP A 380 24.14 -11.42 18.91
CA ASP A 380 22.95 -11.22 19.74
C ASP A 380 22.29 -9.87 19.42
N GLY A 381 21.65 -9.79 18.24
CA GLY A 381 21.05 -8.59 17.74
C GLY A 381 22.04 -7.63 17.09
N PHE A 382 21.62 -6.40 16.89
CA PHE A 382 22.40 -5.39 16.17
C PHE A 382 22.18 -4.00 16.75
N LYS A 383 23.15 -3.12 16.52
CA LYS A 383 23.04 -1.69 16.75
C LYS A 383 23.64 -0.92 15.58
N GLY A 384 23.28 0.33 15.42
CA GLY A 384 23.80 1.18 14.36
C GLY A 384 22.76 2.10 13.78
N PHE A 385 23.03 2.63 12.60
CA PHE A 385 22.18 3.64 12.00
C PHE A 385 21.82 3.36 10.54
N GLU A 386 20.71 3.94 10.12
CA GLU A 386 20.26 4.11 8.75
C GLU A 386 20.13 5.60 8.46
N VAL A 387 20.63 6.04 7.32
CA VAL A 387 20.35 7.37 6.79
C VAL A 387 19.84 7.25 5.36
N GLY A 388 18.91 8.09 4.99
CA GLY A 388 18.35 8.01 3.65
C GLY A 388 17.76 9.32 3.16
N ALA A 389 17.63 9.39 1.84
CA ALA A 389 17.00 10.48 1.11
C ALA A 389 16.06 9.93 0.05
N ASN A 390 14.99 10.66 -0.22
CA ASN A 390 14.09 10.37 -1.33
C ASN A 390 13.73 11.65 -2.10
N TYR A 391 13.46 11.49 -3.39
CA TYR A 391 13.14 12.59 -4.29
C TYR A 391 12.14 12.14 -5.36
N THR A 392 11.10 12.92 -5.60
CA THR A 392 10.12 12.66 -6.66
C THR A 392 10.61 13.27 -7.96
N LEU A 393 11.14 12.44 -8.86
CA LEU A 393 11.66 12.84 -10.16
C LEU A 393 10.57 13.39 -11.08
N ALA A 394 9.45 12.70 -11.13
CA ALA A 394 8.25 13.08 -11.86
C ALA A 394 7.01 12.53 -11.11
N LYS A 395 5.81 12.93 -11.49
CA LYS A 395 4.59 12.35 -10.91
C LYS A 395 4.66 10.82 -10.98
N ASN A 396 4.48 10.16 -9.83
CA ASN A 396 4.52 8.70 -9.67
C ASN A 396 5.89 8.04 -9.89
N ILE A 397 6.98 8.81 -9.93
CA ILE A 397 8.35 8.29 -10.05
C ILE A 397 9.18 8.84 -8.89
N VAL A 398 9.56 7.98 -7.96
CA VAL A 398 10.32 8.35 -6.75
C VAL A 398 11.66 7.61 -6.74
N ALA A 399 12.75 8.36 -6.63
CA ALA A 399 14.09 7.83 -6.38
C ALA A 399 14.38 7.87 -4.89
N GLY A 400 15.13 6.90 -4.39
CA GLY A 400 15.58 6.78 -3.01
C GLY A 400 17.00 6.27 -2.92
N VAL A 401 17.72 6.70 -1.89
CA VAL A 401 19.02 6.16 -1.50
C VAL A 401 19.04 5.99 0.01
N LYS A 402 19.65 4.90 0.49
CA LYS A 402 19.82 4.58 1.90
C LYS A 402 21.22 4.05 2.13
N TYR A 403 21.74 4.33 3.30
CA TYR A 403 22.98 3.77 3.78
C TYR A 403 22.77 3.25 5.21
N TYR A 404 23.22 2.04 5.44
CA TYR A 404 23.19 1.37 6.73
C TYR A 404 24.62 1.14 7.20
N ASP A 405 24.89 1.36 8.49
CA ASP A 405 26.10 0.95 9.18
C ASP A 405 25.68 0.28 10.49
N LEU A 406 25.72 -1.04 10.48
CA LEU A 406 25.19 -1.88 11.54
C LEU A 406 26.29 -2.81 12.06
N GLU A 407 26.44 -2.87 13.36
CA GLU A 407 27.34 -3.77 14.05
C GLU A 407 26.57 -4.79 14.90
N ALA A 408 27.14 -5.96 15.13
CA ALA A 408 26.60 -6.91 16.08
C ALA A 408 26.65 -6.31 17.50
N ARG A 409 25.59 -6.50 18.30
CA ARG A 409 25.60 -6.08 19.70
C ARG A 409 26.61 -6.92 20.50
N GLU A 410 26.53 -8.23 20.34
CA GLU A 410 27.42 -9.21 20.95
C GLU A 410 27.69 -10.33 19.93
N GLY A 411 28.80 -11.05 20.13
CA GLY A 411 29.21 -12.15 19.29
C GLY A 411 30.28 -11.79 18.26
N GLU A 412 30.54 -12.71 17.31
CA GLU A 412 31.61 -12.61 16.33
C GLU A 412 31.14 -12.24 14.93
N ALA A 413 29.83 -11.91 14.76
CA ALA A 413 29.30 -11.54 13.48
C ALA A 413 29.93 -10.23 12.97
N LYS A 414 30.19 -10.18 11.67
CA LYS A 414 30.79 -9.01 11.02
C LYS A 414 29.83 -7.84 10.96
N ASP A 415 30.36 -6.63 11.12
CA ASP A 415 29.64 -5.40 10.82
C ASP A 415 29.16 -5.39 9.38
N VAL A 416 27.95 -4.90 9.17
CA VAL A 416 27.34 -4.82 7.86
C VAL A 416 27.10 -3.37 7.47
N ARG A 417 27.73 -2.97 6.37
CA ARG A 417 27.50 -1.67 5.72
C ARG A 417 26.83 -1.91 4.40
N THR A 418 25.68 -1.29 4.20
CA THR A 418 24.89 -1.49 2.99
C THR A 418 24.56 -0.16 2.32
N LEU A 419 24.86 -0.05 1.04
CA LEU A 419 24.31 0.99 0.18
C LEU A 419 23.12 0.42 -0.59
N TRP A 420 21.99 1.09 -0.46
CA TRP A 420 20.77 0.80 -1.20
C TRP A 420 20.36 1.99 -2.04
N SER A 421 20.04 1.77 -3.30
CA SER A 421 19.42 2.78 -4.15
C SER A 421 18.24 2.19 -4.91
N GLU A 422 17.21 2.97 -5.14
CA GLU A 422 16.01 2.51 -5.81
C GLU A 422 15.33 3.59 -6.64
N VAL A 423 14.59 3.16 -7.66
CA VAL A 423 13.58 3.99 -8.34
C VAL A 423 12.27 3.21 -8.36
N VAL A 424 11.22 3.87 -7.88
CA VAL A 424 9.88 3.29 -7.78
C VAL A 424 8.94 4.03 -8.72
N PHE A 425 8.28 3.28 -9.59
CA PHE A 425 7.22 3.73 -10.50
C PHE A 425 5.88 3.21 -9.97
N THR A 426 4.85 4.08 -9.93
CA THR A 426 3.48 3.69 -9.55
C THR A 426 2.49 4.10 -10.62
N PHE A 427 1.48 3.29 -10.90
CA PHE A 427 0.45 3.54 -11.92
C PHE A 427 -0.91 2.93 -11.55
#